data_cc233c907e0fb359aae2a073b45dded7
#
_entry.id   cc233c907e0fb359aae2a073b45dded7
#
_cell.length_a   1.000
_cell.length_b   1.000
_cell.length_c   1.000
_cell.angle_alpha   90.00
_cell.angle_beta   90.00
_cell.angle_gamma   90.00
#
_symmetry.space_group_name_H-M   'P 1'
#
loop_
_entity.id
_entity.type
_entity.pdbx_description
1 polymer ?
#
loop_
_entity_poly.entity_id
_entity_poly.type
_entity_poly.pdbx_seq_one_letter_code
_entity_poly.pdbx_strand_id
1 'polypeptide(L)'
;GEDKSVITGFAKFNGQSVLVIGQEKGENLESRIERNFGMMRPEGYRKTIRLMELADKFNIPIISFIDTPGAYPGVGAEERGQAEAIAKSIECCMKLKVPTLAIVIGEGGSGGAIALASSSKVIMLENAIYSVISPEGCATILWRDPKKMLDAAKAMKLSAKDLLELKVIDEIISEPLGGAHRDKNLILSSVRESILKNLDSFKEMSPEETLNQRKNKFLKIGRGKGFIRNPESLSTIENKNKNIGQFFKNRKKIYYMAGSILLIVILMVSFL
;
A
#
# COMPACT_ATOMS: atom_id res chain seq x y z
N GLY A 1 -23.13 3.90 8.31
CA GLY A 1 -22.65 3.26 9.53
C GLY A 1 -21.53 4.07 10.16
N GLU A 2 -21.28 3.83 11.43
CA GLU A 2 -20.17 4.44 12.16
C GLU A 2 -19.02 3.45 12.33
N ASP A 3 -17.79 3.99 12.36
CA ASP A 3 -16.58 3.24 12.67
C ASP A 3 -15.68 4.11 13.54
N LYS A 4 -15.36 3.62 14.73
CA LYS A 4 -14.57 4.34 15.72
C LYS A 4 -13.08 4.43 15.36
N SER A 5 -12.60 3.63 14.42
CA SER A 5 -11.23 3.66 13.91
C SER A 5 -10.94 4.81 12.96
N VAL A 6 -11.96 5.61 12.60
CA VAL A 6 -11.79 6.80 11.77
C VAL A 6 -12.63 7.97 12.25
N ILE A 7 -11.97 9.10 12.46
CA ILE A 7 -12.60 10.38 12.80
C ILE A 7 -12.62 11.24 11.55
N THR A 8 -13.78 11.84 11.25
CA THR A 8 -13.94 12.67 10.05
C THR A 8 -14.78 13.89 10.37
N GLY A 9 -14.45 15.03 9.78
CA GLY A 9 -15.24 16.24 9.97
C GLY A 9 -14.77 17.40 9.10
N PHE A 10 -15.66 18.36 8.87
CA PHE A 10 -15.29 19.64 8.28
C PHE A 10 -14.74 20.57 9.35
N ALA A 11 -13.67 21.26 9.02
CA ALA A 11 -12.96 22.18 9.91
C ALA A 11 -12.51 23.43 9.17
N LYS A 12 -12.04 24.43 9.93
CA LYS A 12 -11.32 25.58 9.35
C LYS A 12 -9.82 25.44 9.62
N PHE A 13 -9.02 25.50 8.57
CA PHE A 13 -7.58 25.50 8.60
C PHE A 13 -7.06 26.77 7.93
N ASN A 14 -6.39 27.63 8.70
CA ASN A 14 -5.91 28.92 8.23
C ASN A 14 -6.99 29.77 7.49
N GLY A 15 -8.23 29.80 8.04
CA GLY A 15 -9.37 30.51 7.44
C GLY A 15 -10.10 29.78 6.31
N GLN A 16 -9.51 28.75 5.71
CA GLN A 16 -10.10 27.94 4.66
C GLN A 16 -10.85 26.73 5.23
N SER A 17 -12.01 26.41 4.66
CA SER A 17 -12.73 25.17 4.97
C SER A 17 -11.96 23.97 4.42
N VAL A 18 -11.81 22.92 5.23
CA VAL A 18 -11.16 21.65 4.86
C VAL A 18 -11.98 20.48 5.37
N LEU A 19 -11.93 19.36 4.67
CA LEU A 19 -12.34 18.06 5.21
C LEU A 19 -11.11 17.41 5.87
N VAL A 20 -11.24 17.01 7.13
CA VAL A 20 -10.21 16.24 7.83
C VAL A 20 -10.68 14.81 8.02
N ILE A 21 -9.81 13.86 7.72
CA ILE A 21 -9.99 12.42 7.92
C ILE A 21 -8.79 11.94 8.73
N GLY A 22 -9.00 11.29 9.86
CA GLY A 22 -7.92 10.76 10.69
C GLY A 22 -8.20 9.31 11.10
N GLN A 23 -7.26 8.42 10.84
CA GLN A 23 -7.29 7.09 11.44
C GLN A 23 -6.89 7.20 12.91
N GLU A 24 -7.62 6.51 13.76
CA GLU A 24 -7.52 6.63 15.21
C GLU A 24 -7.24 5.28 15.84
N LYS A 25 -6.03 5.14 16.42
CA LYS A 25 -5.60 3.90 17.10
C LYS A 25 -6.04 3.78 18.55
N GLY A 26 -6.34 4.90 19.19
CA GLY A 26 -6.56 4.98 20.63
C GLY A 26 -5.26 5.15 21.44
N GLU A 27 -5.41 5.66 22.66
CA GLU A 27 -4.29 6.03 23.54
C GLU A 27 -3.87 4.91 24.50
N ASN A 28 -4.82 4.10 24.95
CA ASN A 28 -4.63 2.97 25.85
C ASN A 28 -5.17 1.66 25.27
N LEU A 29 -4.95 0.54 25.93
CA LEU A 29 -5.34 -0.77 25.42
C LEU A 29 -6.86 -0.88 25.16
N GLU A 30 -7.70 -0.37 26.06
CA GLU A 30 -9.15 -0.40 25.94
C GLU A 30 -9.61 0.38 24.70
N SER A 31 -9.17 1.63 24.56
CA SER A 31 -9.51 2.46 23.39
C SER A 31 -8.93 1.91 22.09
N ARG A 32 -7.77 1.25 22.13
CA ARG A 32 -7.20 0.57 20.96
C ARG A 32 -8.04 -0.60 20.49
N ILE A 33 -8.51 -1.42 21.41
CA ILE A 33 -9.43 -2.53 21.09
C ILE A 33 -10.73 -1.99 20.50
N GLU A 34 -11.32 -0.96 21.12
CA GLU A 34 -12.53 -0.33 20.64
C GLU A 34 -12.41 0.25 19.21
N ARG A 35 -11.22 0.76 18.86
CA ARG A 35 -10.89 1.37 17.57
C ARG A 35 -10.19 0.41 16.60
N ASN A 36 -10.20 -0.90 16.90
CA ASN A 36 -9.53 -1.92 16.10
C ASN A 36 -8.08 -1.55 15.75
N PHE A 37 -7.35 -0.90 16.66
CA PHE A 37 -5.96 -0.43 16.44
C PHE A 37 -5.80 0.47 15.21
N GLY A 38 -6.81 1.25 14.85
CA GLY A 38 -6.82 2.08 13.64
C GLY A 38 -7.16 1.34 12.35
N MET A 39 -7.50 0.06 12.44
CA MET A 39 -7.92 -0.73 11.28
C MET A 39 -9.39 -0.49 10.98
N MET A 40 -9.66 0.21 9.89
CA MET A 40 -11.02 0.55 9.48
C MET A 40 -11.78 -0.68 8.99
N ARG A 41 -13.08 -0.73 9.34
CA ARG A 41 -14.08 -1.64 8.80
C ARG A 41 -14.72 -1.06 7.53
N PRO A 42 -15.52 -1.82 6.77
CA PRO A 42 -16.17 -1.31 5.55
C PRO A 42 -16.97 -0.03 5.77
N GLU A 43 -17.59 0.10 6.95
CA GLU A 43 -18.37 1.27 7.32
C GLU A 43 -17.53 2.55 7.39
N GLY A 44 -16.30 2.43 7.88
CA GLY A 44 -15.35 3.55 7.95
C GLY A 44 -14.97 4.06 6.56
N TYR A 45 -14.62 3.17 5.63
CA TYR A 45 -14.33 3.55 4.23
C TYR A 45 -15.55 4.18 3.56
N ARG A 46 -16.74 3.61 3.72
CA ARG A 46 -17.96 4.17 3.14
C ARG A 46 -18.33 5.53 3.72
N LYS A 47 -18.06 5.75 5.01
CA LYS A 47 -18.20 7.05 5.66
C LYS A 47 -17.23 8.07 5.05
N THR A 48 -15.96 7.71 4.86
CA THR A 48 -14.97 8.62 4.27
C THR A 48 -15.30 8.93 2.80
N ILE A 49 -15.70 7.95 2.00
CA ILE A 49 -16.13 8.15 0.60
C ILE A 49 -17.24 9.20 0.53
N ARG A 50 -18.32 9.03 1.30
CA ARG A 50 -19.43 9.97 1.32
C ARG A 50 -19.01 11.41 1.65
N LEU A 51 -18.06 11.58 2.57
CA LEU A 51 -17.58 12.90 2.96
C LEU A 51 -16.59 13.48 1.94
N MET A 52 -15.76 12.64 1.31
CA MET A 52 -14.87 13.06 0.22
C MET A 52 -15.67 13.55 -1.00
N GLU A 53 -16.73 12.83 -1.40
CA GLU A 53 -17.64 13.27 -2.48
C GLU A 53 -18.34 14.59 -2.14
N LEU A 54 -18.74 14.76 -0.87
CA LEU A 54 -19.34 16.01 -0.41
C LEU A 54 -18.32 17.16 -0.44
N ALA A 55 -17.09 16.93 -0.01
CA ALA A 55 -16.02 17.91 -0.08
C ALA A 55 -15.71 18.33 -1.53
N ASP A 56 -15.66 17.37 -2.45
CA ASP A 56 -15.44 17.62 -3.87
C ASP A 56 -16.55 18.49 -4.47
N LYS A 57 -17.81 18.18 -4.14
CA LYS A 57 -18.97 18.96 -4.59
C LYS A 57 -18.92 20.43 -4.16
N PHE A 58 -18.35 20.72 -3.00
CA PHE A 58 -18.23 22.07 -2.45
C PHE A 58 -16.84 22.70 -2.63
N ASN A 59 -15.96 22.08 -3.44
CA ASN A 59 -14.58 22.53 -3.68
C ASN A 59 -13.78 22.71 -2.39
N ILE A 60 -13.94 21.79 -1.44
CA ILE A 60 -13.26 21.77 -0.14
C ILE A 60 -12.06 20.83 -0.20
N PRO A 61 -10.81 21.28 0.04
CA PRO A 61 -9.64 20.41 0.09
C PRO A 61 -9.75 19.37 1.20
N ILE A 62 -9.07 18.24 1.00
CA ILE A 62 -9.13 17.09 1.90
C ILE A 62 -7.75 16.84 2.50
N ILE A 63 -7.69 16.67 3.81
CA ILE A 63 -6.49 16.34 4.56
C ILE A 63 -6.73 15.05 5.31
N SER A 64 -5.94 14.01 5.00
CA SER A 64 -6.03 12.70 5.62
C SER A 64 -4.80 12.42 6.47
N PHE A 65 -4.99 12.05 7.75
CA PHE A 65 -3.94 11.55 8.63
C PHE A 65 -4.02 10.03 8.68
N ILE A 66 -2.92 9.36 8.35
CA ILE A 66 -2.84 7.91 8.21
C ILE A 66 -2.01 7.34 9.34
N ASP A 67 -2.64 6.46 10.13
CA ASP A 67 -1.99 5.67 11.16
C ASP A 67 -2.77 4.36 11.37
N THR A 68 -2.44 3.35 10.58
CA THR A 68 -3.07 2.04 10.61
C THR A 68 -2.09 0.92 10.24
N PRO A 69 -2.11 -0.23 10.91
CA PRO A 69 -1.36 -1.40 10.46
C PRO A 69 -1.97 -2.06 9.21
N GLY A 70 -3.20 -1.72 8.84
CA GLY A 70 -3.86 -2.26 7.66
C GLY A 70 -5.38 -2.18 7.70
N ALA A 71 -6.03 -2.94 6.84
CA ALA A 71 -7.47 -3.14 6.88
C ALA A 71 -7.86 -4.12 7.99
N TYR A 72 -9.03 -3.96 8.60
CA TYR A 72 -9.50 -4.89 9.62
C TYR A 72 -9.76 -6.29 9.02
N PRO A 73 -9.11 -7.37 9.52
CA PRO A 73 -9.15 -8.70 8.92
C PRO A 73 -10.26 -9.60 9.47
N GLY A 74 -11.28 -9.03 10.13
CA GLY A 74 -12.34 -9.83 10.77
C GLY A 74 -13.37 -10.37 9.78
N VAL A 75 -13.91 -11.57 10.05
CA VAL A 75 -14.95 -12.22 9.23
C VAL A 75 -16.12 -11.28 8.93
N GLY A 76 -16.65 -10.59 9.97
CA GLY A 76 -17.74 -9.64 9.76
C GLY A 76 -17.37 -8.43 8.88
N ALA A 77 -16.11 -8.09 8.69
CA ALA A 77 -15.70 -7.08 7.71
C ALA A 77 -15.71 -7.68 6.29
N GLU A 78 -15.23 -8.91 6.12
CA GLU A 78 -15.28 -9.60 4.83
C GLU A 78 -16.73 -9.79 4.35
N GLU A 79 -17.63 -10.23 5.22
CA GLU A 79 -19.07 -10.39 4.93
C GLU A 79 -19.73 -9.09 4.47
N ARG A 80 -19.27 -7.93 4.97
CA ARG A 80 -19.80 -6.62 4.60
C ARG A 80 -19.00 -5.92 3.50
N GLY A 81 -18.10 -6.65 2.83
CA GLY A 81 -17.38 -6.19 1.64
C GLY A 81 -16.19 -5.29 1.95
N GLN A 82 -15.24 -5.75 2.79
CA GLN A 82 -14.03 -5.02 3.14
C GLN A 82 -13.20 -4.63 1.90
N ALA A 83 -12.94 -5.60 1.03
CA ALA A 83 -12.15 -5.36 -0.18
C ALA A 83 -12.84 -4.37 -1.13
N GLU A 84 -14.16 -4.49 -1.30
CA GLU A 84 -14.95 -3.57 -2.10
C GLU A 84 -14.91 -2.14 -1.55
N ALA A 85 -15.08 -1.97 -0.23
CA ALA A 85 -15.06 -0.67 0.40
C ALA A 85 -13.70 0.04 0.26
N ILE A 86 -12.59 -0.70 0.38
CA ILE A 86 -11.23 -0.21 0.12
C ILE A 86 -11.08 0.21 -1.34
N ALA A 87 -11.45 -0.66 -2.28
CA ALA A 87 -11.35 -0.38 -3.71
C ALA A 87 -12.16 0.86 -4.10
N LYS A 88 -13.38 1.01 -3.57
CA LYS A 88 -14.22 2.20 -3.77
C LYS A 88 -13.62 3.47 -3.16
N SER A 89 -12.93 3.37 -2.03
CA SER A 89 -12.22 4.53 -1.45
C SER A 89 -11.07 4.99 -2.35
N ILE A 90 -10.27 4.05 -2.88
CA ILE A 90 -9.20 4.35 -3.85
C ILE A 90 -9.79 4.98 -5.11
N GLU A 91 -10.85 4.39 -5.66
CA GLU A 91 -11.55 4.91 -6.84
C GLU A 91 -12.06 6.33 -6.61
N CYS A 92 -12.67 6.59 -5.44
CA CYS A 92 -13.13 7.91 -5.05
C CYS A 92 -11.95 8.90 -5.01
N CYS A 93 -10.88 8.60 -4.27
CA CYS A 93 -9.70 9.45 -4.22
C CYS A 93 -9.16 9.80 -5.61
N MET A 94 -9.15 8.86 -6.55
CA MET A 94 -8.65 9.06 -7.91
C MET A 94 -9.60 9.85 -8.82
N LYS A 95 -10.85 10.09 -8.41
CA LYS A 95 -11.86 10.87 -9.16
C LYS A 95 -12.03 12.28 -8.65
N LEU A 96 -11.64 12.58 -7.41
CA LEU A 96 -11.79 13.90 -6.80
C LEU A 96 -11.07 14.97 -7.62
N LYS A 97 -11.68 16.13 -7.74
CA LYS A 97 -11.13 17.31 -8.42
C LYS A 97 -10.52 18.32 -7.48
N VAL A 98 -10.75 18.16 -6.18
CA VAL A 98 -10.14 19.00 -5.14
C VAL A 98 -8.74 18.51 -4.75
N PRO A 99 -7.87 19.38 -4.23
CA PRO A 99 -6.61 18.99 -3.63
C PRO A 99 -6.81 17.99 -2.49
N THR A 100 -6.01 16.92 -2.49
CA THR A 100 -6.02 15.91 -1.43
C THR A 100 -4.61 15.73 -0.90
N LEU A 101 -4.43 15.86 0.41
CA LEU A 101 -3.16 15.65 1.11
C LEU A 101 -3.32 14.43 2.02
N ALA A 102 -2.43 13.47 1.92
CA ALA A 102 -2.34 12.34 2.83
C ALA A 102 -1.03 12.43 3.62
N ILE A 103 -1.12 12.35 4.93
CA ILE A 103 0.02 12.48 5.83
C ILE A 103 0.13 11.19 6.65
N VAL A 104 1.17 10.42 6.41
CA VAL A 104 1.46 9.21 7.19
C VAL A 104 2.19 9.63 8.46
N ILE A 105 1.52 9.50 9.61
CA ILE A 105 2.01 9.98 10.90
C ILE A 105 2.60 8.89 11.80
N GLY A 106 2.43 7.62 11.41
CA GLY A 106 2.96 6.47 12.13
C GLY A 106 3.06 5.28 11.19
N GLU A 107 2.08 4.40 11.21
CA GLU A 107 2.03 3.25 10.29
C GLU A 107 1.10 3.52 9.11
N GLY A 108 1.63 3.39 7.90
CA GLY A 108 0.86 3.35 6.66
C GLY A 108 0.75 1.93 6.15
N GLY A 109 -0.14 1.11 6.73
CA GLY A 109 -0.25 -0.32 6.42
C GLY A 109 -1.22 -0.63 5.29
N SER A 110 -0.73 -1.30 4.26
CA SER A 110 -1.51 -2.05 3.25
C SER A 110 -2.69 -1.28 2.65
N GLY A 111 -3.78 -1.98 2.35
CA GLY A 111 -5.02 -1.42 1.82
C GLY A 111 -5.66 -0.35 2.71
N GLY A 112 -5.47 -0.45 4.03
CA GLY A 112 -5.95 0.53 5.00
C GLY A 112 -5.35 1.93 4.80
N ALA A 113 -4.08 1.99 4.45
CA ALA A 113 -3.38 3.24 4.15
C ALA A 113 -3.67 3.71 2.71
N ILE A 114 -3.56 2.83 1.72
CA ILE A 114 -3.72 3.17 0.30
C ILE A 114 -5.12 3.73 0.02
N ALA A 115 -6.13 3.26 0.74
CA ALA A 115 -7.51 3.73 0.63
C ALA A 115 -7.67 5.26 0.81
N LEU A 116 -6.74 5.91 1.53
CA LEU A 116 -6.69 7.36 1.75
C LEU A 116 -5.45 8.01 1.11
N ALA A 117 -4.34 7.25 0.95
CA ALA A 117 -3.09 7.74 0.39
C ALA A 117 -3.08 7.86 -1.15
N SER A 118 -4.17 7.45 -1.83
CA SER A 118 -4.34 7.71 -3.26
C SER A 118 -4.62 9.20 -3.53
N SER A 119 -3.76 10.07 -3.01
CA SER A 119 -3.92 11.51 -2.87
C SER A 119 -2.98 12.31 -3.77
N SER A 120 -3.30 13.60 -4.00
CA SER A 120 -2.50 14.53 -4.82
C SER A 120 -1.08 14.68 -4.26
N LYS A 121 -0.96 14.74 -2.93
CA LYS A 121 0.31 14.69 -2.20
C LYS A 121 0.28 13.61 -1.13
N VAL A 122 1.36 12.87 -1.01
CA VAL A 122 1.61 11.92 0.08
C VAL A 122 2.83 12.38 0.84
N ILE A 123 2.64 12.71 2.10
CA ILE A 123 3.63 13.27 3.00
C ILE A 123 3.86 12.27 4.12
N MET A 124 5.07 12.15 4.62
CA MET A 124 5.37 11.27 5.75
C MET A 124 6.12 11.99 6.84
N LEU A 125 5.85 11.64 8.10
CA LEU A 125 6.79 11.92 9.18
C LEU A 125 8.05 11.07 8.99
N GLU A 126 9.19 11.59 9.44
CA GLU A 126 10.52 11.00 9.20
C GLU A 126 10.65 9.55 9.70
N ASN A 127 10.06 9.25 10.87
CA ASN A 127 10.10 7.92 11.47
C ASN A 127 8.86 7.06 11.17
N ALA A 128 7.93 7.55 10.34
CA ALA A 128 6.79 6.77 9.89
C ALA A 128 7.24 5.67 8.91
N ILE A 129 6.42 4.64 8.78
CA ILE A 129 6.60 3.57 7.79
C ILE A 129 5.40 3.50 6.86
N TYR A 130 5.64 3.15 5.59
CA TYR A 130 4.56 2.95 4.63
C TYR A 130 4.86 1.73 3.77
N SER A 131 4.00 0.71 3.85
CA SER A 131 4.22 -0.56 3.16
C SER A 131 2.92 -1.31 2.86
N VAL A 132 3.02 -2.24 1.91
CA VAL A 132 1.89 -3.11 1.52
C VAL A 132 1.67 -4.27 2.50
N ILE A 133 2.72 -4.68 3.24
CA ILE A 133 2.71 -5.83 4.14
C ILE A 133 3.74 -5.63 5.24
N SER A 134 3.63 -6.33 6.37
CA SER A 134 4.67 -6.34 7.40
C SER A 134 5.93 -7.08 6.93
N PRO A 135 7.11 -6.77 7.48
CA PRO A 135 8.34 -7.50 7.16
C PRO A 135 8.25 -9.00 7.45
N GLU A 136 7.55 -9.41 8.52
CA GLU A 136 7.31 -10.80 8.86
C GLU A 136 6.44 -11.50 7.80
N GLY A 137 5.37 -10.85 7.36
CA GLY A 137 4.52 -11.34 6.29
C GLY A 137 5.29 -11.47 4.98
N CYS A 138 6.09 -10.47 4.63
CA CYS A 138 6.95 -10.49 3.45
C CYS A 138 7.97 -11.63 3.51
N ALA A 139 8.64 -11.82 4.65
CA ALA A 139 9.60 -12.89 4.87
C ALA A 139 8.95 -14.28 4.70
N THR A 140 7.76 -14.45 5.28
CA THR A 140 7.00 -15.70 5.15
C THR A 140 6.62 -16.01 3.70
N ILE A 141 6.19 -15.02 2.93
CA ILE A 141 5.78 -15.22 1.54
C ILE A 141 7.00 -15.47 0.62
N LEU A 142 8.04 -14.63 0.71
CA LEU A 142 9.17 -14.69 -0.22
C LEU A 142 10.22 -15.74 0.13
N TRP A 143 10.53 -15.91 1.41
CA TRP A 143 11.56 -16.84 1.87
C TRP A 143 11.01 -18.09 2.56
N ARG A 144 9.71 -18.11 2.87
CA ARG A 144 9.06 -19.16 3.68
C ARG A 144 9.71 -19.35 5.06
N ASP A 145 10.34 -18.28 5.56
CA ASP A 145 11.05 -18.25 6.83
C ASP A 145 10.80 -16.89 7.53
N PRO A 146 9.96 -16.85 8.59
CA PRO A 146 9.68 -15.61 9.33
C PRO A 146 10.93 -15.01 10.01
N LYS A 147 11.98 -15.81 10.27
CA LYS A 147 13.23 -15.33 10.85
C LYS A 147 13.98 -14.35 9.96
N LYS A 148 13.66 -14.33 8.66
CA LYS A 148 14.24 -13.40 7.67
C LYS A 148 13.55 -12.03 7.62
N MET A 149 12.81 -11.66 8.67
CA MET A 149 12.10 -10.37 8.72
C MET A 149 13.03 -9.14 8.55
N LEU A 150 14.28 -9.20 9.06
CA LEU A 150 15.24 -8.10 8.88
C LEU A 150 15.70 -7.94 7.43
N ASP A 151 15.90 -9.06 6.73
CA ASP A 151 16.24 -9.04 5.30
C ASP A 151 15.07 -8.52 4.50
N ALA A 152 13.85 -8.94 4.85
CA ALA A 152 12.62 -8.43 4.27
C ALA A 152 12.47 -6.92 4.48
N ALA A 153 12.63 -6.42 5.71
CA ALA A 153 12.51 -5.00 6.02
C ALA A 153 13.49 -4.15 5.20
N LYS A 154 14.74 -4.60 5.05
CA LYS A 154 15.76 -3.93 4.21
C LYS A 154 15.37 -3.94 2.72
N ALA A 155 14.86 -5.06 2.22
CA ALA A 155 14.46 -5.20 0.81
C ALA A 155 13.21 -4.39 0.47
N MET A 156 12.28 -4.22 1.42
CA MET A 156 11.00 -3.52 1.22
C MET A 156 11.13 -2.00 1.16
N LYS A 157 12.21 -1.43 1.67
CA LYS A 157 12.45 0.03 1.65
C LYS A 157 11.27 0.82 2.21
N LEU A 158 10.94 0.58 3.48
CA LEU A 158 9.74 1.11 4.16
C LEU A 158 9.90 2.53 4.69
N SER A 159 11.15 3.03 4.79
CA SER A 159 11.44 4.32 5.42
C SER A 159 11.00 5.49 4.56
N ALA A 160 10.69 6.62 5.19
CA ALA A 160 10.33 7.85 4.47
C ALA A 160 11.39 8.25 3.45
N LYS A 161 12.68 8.10 3.79
CA LYS A 161 13.81 8.40 2.90
C LYS A 161 13.82 7.52 1.66
N ASP A 162 13.69 6.21 1.82
CA ASP A 162 13.63 5.28 0.69
C ASP A 162 12.43 5.56 -0.22
N LEU A 163 11.27 5.84 0.37
CA LEU A 163 10.03 6.08 -0.36
C LEU A 163 10.05 7.42 -1.10
N LEU A 164 10.75 8.42 -0.59
CA LEU A 164 10.98 9.68 -1.29
C LEU A 164 11.89 9.47 -2.50
N GLU A 165 12.98 8.72 -2.35
CA GLU A 165 13.88 8.34 -3.45
C GLU A 165 13.15 7.54 -4.55
N LEU A 166 12.24 6.66 -4.16
CA LEU A 166 11.38 5.88 -5.05
C LEU A 166 10.23 6.71 -5.65
N LYS A 167 10.05 7.96 -5.23
CA LYS A 167 8.94 8.85 -5.64
C LYS A 167 7.54 8.29 -5.33
N VAL A 168 7.44 7.49 -4.28
CA VAL A 168 6.16 6.99 -3.75
C VAL A 168 5.50 8.06 -2.89
N ILE A 169 6.32 8.83 -2.15
CA ILE A 169 5.89 9.99 -1.38
C ILE A 169 6.47 11.28 -1.96
N ASP A 170 5.88 12.43 -1.59
CA ASP A 170 6.23 13.74 -2.14
C ASP A 170 7.09 14.58 -1.17
N GLU A 171 6.98 14.35 0.13
CA GLU A 171 7.65 15.17 1.16
C GLU A 171 7.85 14.38 2.46
N ILE A 172 8.94 14.70 3.16
CA ILE A 172 9.23 14.22 4.52
C ILE A 172 9.14 15.41 5.48
N ILE A 173 8.41 15.22 6.57
CA ILE A 173 8.41 16.16 7.70
C ILE A 173 9.39 15.63 8.75
N SER A 174 10.44 16.37 9.03
CA SER A 174 11.43 16.01 10.05
C SER A 174 10.81 16.01 11.43
N GLU A 175 11.25 15.09 12.26
CA GLU A 175 10.81 14.92 13.63
C GLU A 175 11.88 15.37 14.64
N PRO A 176 11.49 15.77 15.85
CA PRO A 176 12.42 15.99 16.93
C PRO A 176 13.25 14.73 17.22
N LEU A 177 14.45 14.91 17.74
CA LEU A 177 15.29 13.80 18.17
C LEU A 177 14.53 12.90 19.18
N GLY A 178 14.36 11.63 18.82
CA GLY A 178 13.60 10.66 19.59
C GLY A 178 12.12 10.54 19.22
N GLY A 179 11.65 11.27 18.16
CA GLY A 179 10.33 11.11 17.57
C GLY A 179 9.32 12.20 17.92
N ALA A 180 8.21 12.23 17.20
CA ALA A 180 7.16 13.26 17.25
C ALA A 180 6.63 13.55 18.67
N HIS A 181 6.55 12.53 19.53
CA HIS A 181 6.04 12.67 20.91
C HIS A 181 6.95 13.48 21.84
N ARG A 182 8.20 13.73 21.47
CA ARG A 182 9.18 14.46 22.28
C ARG A 182 8.92 15.97 22.30
N ASP A 183 8.47 16.52 21.18
CA ASP A 183 8.08 17.93 21.09
C ASP A 183 6.83 18.08 20.23
N LYS A 184 5.69 18.05 20.90
CA LYS A 184 4.37 18.15 20.23
C LYS A 184 4.18 19.50 19.52
N ASN A 185 4.72 20.59 20.08
CA ASN A 185 4.54 21.92 19.49
C ASN A 185 5.35 22.04 18.19
N LEU A 186 6.59 21.57 18.21
CA LEU A 186 7.44 21.58 17.02
C LEU A 186 6.81 20.75 15.89
N ILE A 187 6.40 19.51 16.18
CA ILE A 187 5.83 18.64 15.13
C ILE A 187 4.50 19.18 14.59
N LEU A 188 3.64 19.74 15.44
CA LEU A 188 2.39 20.35 15.00
C LEU A 188 2.64 21.58 14.11
N SER A 189 3.66 22.39 14.43
CA SER A 189 4.08 23.52 13.60
C SER A 189 4.59 23.05 12.24
N SER A 190 5.49 22.06 12.22
CA SER A 190 6.05 21.49 10.98
C SER A 190 4.98 20.89 10.09
N VAL A 191 4.04 20.12 10.66
CA VAL A 191 2.89 19.57 9.93
C VAL A 191 2.01 20.67 9.37
N ARG A 192 1.73 21.72 10.17
CA ARG A 192 0.94 22.88 9.74
C ARG A 192 1.59 23.57 8.53
N GLU A 193 2.90 23.84 8.60
CA GLU A 193 3.65 24.50 7.53
C GLU A 193 3.66 23.65 6.25
N SER A 194 3.86 22.34 6.38
CA SER A 194 3.80 21.43 5.25
C SER A 194 2.42 21.42 4.59
N ILE A 195 1.33 21.38 5.38
CA ILE A 195 -0.03 21.43 4.84
C ILE A 195 -0.26 22.75 4.10
N LEU A 196 0.10 23.89 4.68
CA LEU A 196 -0.05 25.21 4.05
C LEU A 196 0.70 25.28 2.72
N LYS A 197 1.98 24.94 2.71
CA LYS A 197 2.82 24.91 1.52
C LYS A 197 2.21 24.02 0.41
N ASN A 198 1.73 22.84 0.77
CA ASN A 198 1.17 21.93 -0.21
C ASN A 198 -0.20 22.37 -0.70
N LEU A 199 -1.08 22.90 0.13
CA LEU A 199 -2.36 23.47 -0.32
C LEU A 199 -2.13 24.68 -1.23
N ASP A 200 -1.18 25.54 -0.90
CA ASP A 200 -0.82 26.72 -1.72
C ASP A 200 -0.36 26.32 -3.12
N SER A 201 0.30 25.17 -3.28
CA SER A 201 0.74 24.68 -4.59
C SER A 201 -0.40 24.34 -5.56
N PHE A 202 -1.63 24.23 -5.06
CA PHE A 202 -2.82 23.95 -5.85
C PHE A 202 -3.71 25.16 -6.11
N LYS A 203 -3.40 26.34 -5.53
CA LYS A 203 -4.27 27.53 -5.63
C LYS A 203 -4.53 27.99 -7.05
N GLU A 204 -3.52 27.90 -7.90
CA GLU A 204 -3.60 28.32 -9.31
C GLU A 204 -4.06 27.19 -10.26
N MET A 205 -4.24 25.98 -9.73
CA MET A 205 -4.66 24.83 -10.54
C MET A 205 -6.17 24.77 -10.65
N SER A 206 -6.65 24.56 -11.86
CA SER A 206 -8.04 24.19 -12.09
C SER A 206 -8.38 22.82 -11.50
N PRO A 207 -9.65 22.50 -11.28
CA PRO A 207 -10.08 21.18 -10.82
C PRO A 207 -9.59 20.03 -11.73
N GLU A 208 -9.59 20.23 -13.05
CA GLU A 208 -9.13 19.24 -14.03
C GLU A 208 -7.59 19.06 -13.97
N GLU A 209 -6.83 20.13 -13.78
CA GLU A 209 -5.37 20.06 -13.61
C GLU A 209 -5.01 19.33 -12.33
N THR A 210 -5.72 19.59 -11.22
CA THR A 210 -5.54 18.90 -9.95
C THR A 210 -5.80 17.39 -10.10
N LEU A 211 -6.88 17.00 -10.78
CA LEU A 211 -7.20 15.61 -11.07
C LEU A 211 -6.10 14.94 -11.93
N ASN A 212 -5.68 15.62 -13.01
CA ASN A 212 -4.68 15.11 -13.94
C ASN A 212 -3.30 15.00 -13.29
N GLN A 213 -2.92 15.95 -12.44
CA GLN A 213 -1.70 15.90 -11.65
C GLN A 213 -1.66 14.63 -10.79
N ARG A 214 -2.76 14.31 -10.09
CA ARG A 214 -2.87 13.10 -9.28
C ARG A 214 -2.76 11.84 -10.12
N LYS A 215 -3.52 11.72 -11.19
CA LYS A 215 -3.47 10.58 -12.12
C LYS A 215 -2.06 10.35 -12.67
N ASN A 216 -1.43 11.41 -13.17
CA ASN A 216 -0.10 11.36 -13.75
C ASN A 216 0.98 10.97 -12.72
N LYS A 217 0.83 11.40 -11.46
CA LYS A 217 1.72 11.00 -10.37
C LYS A 217 1.73 9.48 -10.19
N PHE A 218 0.57 8.86 -10.00
CA PHE A 218 0.49 7.41 -9.80
C PHE A 218 0.90 6.62 -11.04
N LEU A 219 0.57 7.10 -12.24
CA LEU A 219 1.01 6.48 -13.49
C LEU A 219 2.53 6.53 -13.72
N LYS A 220 3.26 7.42 -13.05
CA LYS A 220 4.73 7.52 -13.14
C LYS A 220 5.45 6.57 -12.18
N ILE A 221 4.80 6.11 -11.11
CA ILE A 221 5.42 5.22 -10.13
C ILE A 221 5.82 3.91 -10.84
N GLY A 222 7.08 3.51 -10.68
CA GLY A 222 7.63 2.28 -11.28
C GLY A 222 8.01 2.36 -12.76
N ARG A 223 7.51 3.32 -13.53
CA ARG A 223 7.81 3.41 -14.98
C ARG A 223 9.29 3.69 -15.30
N GLY A 224 9.99 4.43 -14.45
CA GLY A 224 11.40 4.77 -14.67
C GLY A 224 12.36 3.58 -14.61
N LYS A 225 11.92 2.45 -14.04
CA LYS A 225 12.71 1.20 -13.98
C LYS A 225 12.23 0.15 -14.99
N GLY A 226 11.22 0.47 -15.79
CA GLY A 226 10.71 -0.27 -16.94
C GLY A 226 10.32 -1.70 -16.66
N PHE A 227 9.06 -2.07 -16.95
CA PHE A 227 8.67 -3.47 -17.16
C PHE A 227 9.46 -4.16 -18.28
N ILE A 228 10.29 -3.41 -19.03
CA ILE A 228 10.97 -3.81 -20.27
C ILE A 228 12.49 -3.69 -20.11
N ARG A 229 13.06 -3.81 -18.92
CA ARG A 229 14.51 -3.64 -18.79
C ARG A 229 15.35 -4.90 -18.82
N ASN A 230 14.74 -6.08 -18.87
CA ASN A 230 15.51 -7.29 -19.15
C ASN A 230 14.71 -8.21 -20.08
N PRO A 231 15.05 -8.22 -21.39
CA PRO A 231 14.68 -9.33 -22.27
C PRO A 231 15.12 -10.68 -21.69
N GLU A 232 16.18 -10.68 -20.87
CA GLU A 232 16.65 -11.85 -20.11
C GLU A 232 15.67 -12.37 -19.05
N SER A 233 14.81 -11.51 -18.43
CA SER A 233 13.79 -11.98 -17.49
C SER A 233 12.61 -12.67 -18.18
N LEU A 234 12.34 -12.34 -19.43
CA LEU A 234 11.39 -13.08 -20.28
C LEU A 234 12.01 -14.38 -20.77
N SER A 235 13.32 -14.41 -21.03
CA SER A 235 14.04 -15.64 -21.39
C SER A 235 14.12 -16.66 -20.26
N THR A 236 14.06 -16.20 -18.98
CA THR A 236 13.97 -17.12 -17.81
C THR A 236 12.61 -17.79 -17.70
N ILE A 237 11.53 -17.15 -18.15
CA ILE A 237 10.20 -17.79 -18.23
C ILE A 237 10.14 -18.80 -19.38
N GLU A 238 10.72 -18.48 -20.52
CA GLU A 238 10.86 -19.43 -21.64
C GLU A 238 11.80 -20.61 -21.31
N ASN A 239 12.87 -20.38 -20.54
CA ASN A 239 13.76 -21.44 -20.09
C ASN A 239 13.09 -22.39 -19.05
N LYS A 240 12.15 -21.93 -18.22
CA LYS A 240 11.33 -22.83 -17.39
C LYS A 240 10.48 -23.77 -18.26
N ASN A 241 9.95 -23.31 -19.37
CA ASN A 241 9.21 -24.18 -20.30
C ASN A 241 10.13 -25.12 -21.07
N LYS A 242 11.39 -24.75 -21.36
CA LYS A 242 12.38 -25.67 -21.92
C LYS A 242 12.76 -26.80 -20.96
N ASN A 243 12.83 -26.50 -19.66
CA ASN A 243 13.09 -27.52 -18.64
C ASN A 243 11.94 -28.53 -18.49
N ILE A 244 10.70 -28.12 -18.70
CA ILE A 244 9.54 -29.04 -18.73
C ILE A 244 9.64 -29.97 -19.96
N GLY A 245 10.01 -29.44 -21.12
CA GLY A 245 10.25 -30.24 -22.33
C GLY A 245 11.42 -31.24 -22.19
N GLN A 246 12.50 -30.86 -21.50
CA GLN A 246 13.61 -31.79 -21.18
C GLN A 246 13.21 -32.85 -20.16
N PHE A 247 12.36 -32.49 -19.19
CA PHE A 247 11.84 -33.46 -18.22
C PHE A 247 11.00 -34.57 -18.88
N PHE A 248 10.18 -34.22 -19.86
CA PHE A 248 9.42 -35.21 -20.66
C PHE A 248 10.30 -35.96 -21.62
N LYS A 249 11.35 -35.37 -22.17
CA LYS A 249 12.33 -36.06 -23.05
C LYS A 249 13.16 -37.08 -22.29
N ASN A 250 13.52 -36.80 -21.02
CA ASN A 250 14.20 -37.75 -20.15
C ASN A 250 13.28 -38.90 -19.71
N ARG A 251 11.98 -38.67 -19.49
CA ARG A 251 11.04 -39.76 -19.22
C ARG A 251 10.89 -40.69 -20.40
N LYS A 252 10.84 -40.22 -21.63
CA LYS A 252 10.84 -41.09 -22.82
C LYS A 252 12.07 -42.00 -22.87
N LYS A 253 13.26 -41.49 -22.58
CA LYS A 253 14.48 -42.29 -22.46
C LYS A 253 14.38 -43.39 -21.40
N ILE A 254 13.79 -43.10 -20.24
CA ILE A 254 13.57 -44.07 -19.18
C ILE A 254 12.61 -45.20 -19.63
N TYR A 255 11.54 -44.84 -20.34
CA TYR A 255 10.60 -45.85 -20.88
C TYR A 255 11.25 -46.72 -21.97
N TYR A 256 12.11 -46.16 -22.84
CA TYR A 256 12.86 -46.95 -23.83
C TYR A 256 13.88 -47.88 -23.15
N MET A 257 14.57 -47.44 -22.11
CA MET A 257 15.48 -48.29 -21.33
C MET A 257 14.73 -49.39 -20.58
N ALA A 258 13.60 -49.10 -19.96
CA ALA A 258 12.78 -50.10 -19.28
C ALA A 258 12.19 -51.11 -20.26
N GLY A 259 11.74 -50.68 -21.45
CA GLY A 259 11.27 -51.56 -22.53
C GLY A 259 12.35 -52.48 -23.08
N SER A 260 13.57 -52.00 -23.29
CA SER A 260 14.70 -52.83 -23.75
C SER A 260 15.14 -53.85 -22.71
N ILE A 261 15.14 -53.50 -21.41
CA ILE A 261 15.44 -54.48 -20.33
C ILE A 261 14.38 -55.56 -20.27
N LEU A 262 13.09 -55.20 -20.40
CA LEU A 262 11.99 -56.19 -20.43
C LEU A 262 12.10 -57.16 -21.61
N LEU A 263 12.48 -56.62 -22.77
CA LEU A 263 12.67 -57.47 -23.97
C LEU A 263 13.85 -58.46 -23.83
N ILE A 264 14.94 -58.02 -23.18
CA ILE A 264 16.08 -58.90 -22.88
C ILE A 264 15.69 -60.02 -21.90
N VAL A 265 14.90 -59.68 -20.87
CA VAL A 265 14.41 -60.66 -19.90
C VAL A 265 13.50 -61.70 -20.55
N ILE A 266 12.58 -61.26 -21.45
CA ILE A 266 11.70 -62.14 -22.18
C ILE A 266 12.51 -63.11 -23.11
N LEU A 267 13.52 -62.58 -23.80
CA LEU A 267 14.40 -63.36 -24.60
C LEU A 267 15.22 -64.39 -23.78
N MET A 268 15.73 -64.03 -22.61
CA MET A 268 16.42 -64.95 -21.74
C MET A 268 15.53 -66.10 -21.22
N VAL A 269 14.26 -65.78 -20.90
CA VAL A 269 13.29 -66.77 -20.41
C VAL A 269 12.82 -67.72 -21.56
N SER A 270 12.87 -67.26 -22.82
CA SER A 270 12.50 -68.11 -24.00
C SER A 270 13.62 -69.03 -24.43
N PHE A 271 14.84 -68.88 -23.95
CA PHE A 271 15.99 -69.74 -24.23
C PHE A 271 16.35 -70.70 -23.08
N LEU A 272 15.61 -70.67 -21.98
CA LEU A 272 15.66 -71.61 -20.86
C LEU A 272 14.48 -72.63 -20.98
#